data_f0f150ac60575c3dec1c8eed802c04e1
#
_entry.id   f0f150ac60575c3dec1c8eed802c04e1
#
_cell.length_a   1.000
_cell.length_b   1.000
_cell.length_c   1.000
_cell.angle_alpha   90.00
_cell.angle_beta   90.00
_cell.angle_gamma   90.00
#
_symmetry.space_group_name_H-M   'P 1'
#
loop_
_entity.id
_entity.type
_entity.pdbx_description
1 polymer ?
#
loop_
_entity_poly.entity_id
_entity_poly.type
_entity_poly.pdbx_seq_one_letter_code
_entity_poly.pdbx_strand_id
1 'polypeptide(L)'
;VVAAYPYGSKTIQSSYERIPGYIEKVKANGVEITSSIADLLEKVDCVLLETNDGRLHLEQAVEVFKSGKICYIDKPVGATLGDAIAIYEMAEKYNAPVFSSSALRFTPQNQKLRNGEFGKILGADCYSPHKVEPTHPDFGFYGIHGVETLYTIMGTGCESVNRMSSDRG
;
A
#
# COMPACT_ATOMS: atom_id res chain seq x y z
N VAL A 1 -14.90 -8.18 -6.60
CA VAL A 1 -15.11 -7.81 -5.20
C VAL A 1 -16.53 -8.18 -4.84
N VAL A 2 -16.72 -8.95 -3.76
CA VAL A 2 -18.05 -9.45 -3.34
C VAL A 2 -18.52 -8.80 -2.04
N ALA A 3 -17.58 -8.41 -1.17
CA ALA A 3 -17.88 -7.75 0.08
C ALA A 3 -16.83 -6.67 0.40
N ALA A 4 -17.20 -5.68 1.20
CA ALA A 4 -16.33 -4.59 1.64
C ALA A 4 -16.67 -4.17 3.07
N TYR A 5 -15.62 -3.91 3.86
CA TYR A 5 -15.72 -3.31 5.18
C TYR A 5 -15.16 -1.88 5.14
N PRO A 6 -15.98 -0.85 5.40
CA PRO A 6 -15.56 0.54 5.24
C PRO A 6 -14.77 1.04 6.45
N TYR A 7 -13.63 0.41 6.73
CA TYR A 7 -12.69 0.85 7.74
C TYR A 7 -11.76 1.93 7.15
N GLY A 8 -11.55 3.02 7.82
CA GLY A 8 -10.67 4.06 7.34
C GLY A 8 -10.13 4.95 8.46
N SER A 9 -9.20 5.84 8.12
CA SER A 9 -8.63 6.78 9.05
C SER A 9 -9.67 7.82 9.48
N LYS A 10 -9.71 8.10 10.77
CA LYS A 10 -10.51 9.19 11.36
C LYS A 10 -9.75 10.52 11.39
N THR A 11 -8.45 10.51 11.09
CA THR A 11 -7.57 11.68 11.19
C THR A 11 -7.06 12.15 9.83
N ILE A 12 -7.06 11.30 8.80
CA ILE A 12 -6.68 11.68 7.44
C ILE A 12 -7.92 12.16 6.71
N GLN A 13 -7.95 13.45 6.35
CA GLN A 13 -9.10 14.11 5.71
C GLN A 13 -9.56 13.36 4.45
N SER A 14 -8.63 12.98 3.57
CA SER A 14 -8.96 12.26 2.34
C SER A 14 -9.53 10.85 2.58
N SER A 15 -9.41 10.30 3.78
CA SER A 15 -10.05 9.05 4.18
C SER A 15 -11.50 9.30 4.62
N TYR A 16 -11.68 10.03 5.73
CA TYR A 16 -13.01 10.16 6.33
C TYR A 16 -14.03 10.91 5.46
N GLU A 17 -13.59 11.83 4.60
CA GLU A 17 -14.49 12.53 3.67
C GLU A 17 -14.94 11.66 2.49
N ARG A 18 -14.12 10.71 2.04
CA ARG A 18 -14.42 9.90 0.84
C ARG A 18 -15.19 8.63 1.13
N ILE A 19 -15.02 8.04 2.31
CA ILE A 19 -15.61 6.76 2.67
C ILE A 19 -17.13 6.72 2.45
N PRO A 20 -17.93 7.71 2.89
CA PRO A 20 -19.38 7.67 2.64
C PRO A 20 -19.74 7.55 1.16
N GLY A 21 -19.07 8.32 0.30
CA GLY A 21 -19.29 8.25 -1.14
C GLY A 21 -18.82 6.93 -1.77
N TYR A 22 -17.76 6.32 -1.23
CA TYR A 22 -17.31 5.00 -1.69
C TYR A 22 -18.26 3.89 -1.28
N ILE A 23 -18.82 3.93 -0.08
CA ILE A 23 -19.84 2.97 0.36
C ILE A 23 -21.00 2.92 -0.64
N GLU A 24 -21.53 4.07 -1.01
CA GLU A 24 -22.65 4.14 -1.98
C GLU A 24 -22.25 3.61 -3.36
N LYS A 25 -21.04 3.93 -3.83
CA LYS A 25 -20.54 3.43 -5.11
C LYS A 25 -20.38 1.91 -5.14
N VAL A 26 -19.79 1.33 -4.09
CA VAL A 26 -19.57 -0.13 -4.06
C VAL A 26 -20.89 -0.88 -3.88
N LYS A 27 -21.83 -0.36 -3.06
CA LYS A 27 -23.20 -0.89 -2.98
C LYS A 27 -23.91 -0.89 -4.34
N ALA A 28 -23.80 0.20 -5.09
CA ALA A 28 -24.42 0.30 -6.42
C ALA A 28 -23.88 -0.72 -7.42
N ASN A 29 -22.66 -1.26 -7.18
CA ASN A 29 -22.07 -2.35 -7.96
C ASN A 29 -22.35 -3.74 -7.37
N GLY A 30 -23.30 -3.88 -6.44
CA GLY A 30 -23.70 -5.16 -5.87
C GLY A 30 -22.73 -5.72 -4.82
N VAL A 31 -21.80 -4.90 -4.29
CA VAL A 31 -20.86 -5.31 -3.24
C VAL A 31 -21.54 -5.21 -1.89
N GLU A 32 -21.50 -6.28 -1.11
CA GLU A 32 -22.05 -6.32 0.26
C GLU A 32 -21.20 -5.48 1.22
N ILE A 33 -21.81 -4.63 2.02
CA ILE A 33 -21.12 -3.91 3.08
C ILE A 33 -21.23 -4.68 4.38
N THR A 34 -20.08 -5.09 4.91
CA THR A 34 -19.98 -5.85 6.16
C THR A 34 -19.81 -4.92 7.36
N SER A 35 -20.04 -5.46 8.55
CA SER A 35 -20.00 -4.72 9.82
C SER A 35 -18.64 -4.80 10.53
N SER A 36 -17.76 -5.72 10.11
CA SER A 36 -16.44 -5.94 10.70
C SER A 36 -15.50 -6.65 9.72
N ILE A 37 -14.21 -6.69 10.05
CA ILE A 37 -13.23 -7.52 9.31
C ILE A 37 -13.59 -9.00 9.45
N ALA A 38 -13.99 -9.44 10.64
CA ALA A 38 -14.40 -10.82 10.86
C ALA A 38 -15.57 -11.24 9.95
N ASP A 39 -16.62 -10.43 9.85
CA ASP A 39 -17.75 -10.64 8.95
C ASP A 39 -17.31 -10.65 7.46
N LEU A 40 -16.40 -9.77 7.08
CA LEU A 40 -15.80 -9.78 5.73
C LEU A 40 -15.07 -11.11 5.44
N LEU A 41 -14.27 -11.58 6.39
CA LEU A 41 -13.45 -12.77 6.21
C LEU A 41 -14.27 -14.07 6.02
N GLU A 42 -15.51 -14.11 6.50
CA GLU A 42 -16.42 -15.24 6.24
C GLU A 42 -16.88 -15.31 4.76
N LYS A 43 -16.76 -14.23 4.02
CA LYS A 43 -17.37 -14.06 2.68
C LYS A 43 -16.36 -14.06 1.54
N VAL A 44 -15.05 -14.01 1.83
CA VAL A 44 -14.01 -13.78 0.82
C VAL A 44 -12.88 -14.80 0.92
N ASP A 45 -12.16 -15.03 -0.18
CA ASP A 45 -10.99 -15.90 -0.24
C ASP A 45 -9.68 -15.11 -0.10
N CYS A 46 -9.69 -13.83 -0.48
CA CYS A 46 -8.56 -12.91 -0.35
C CYS A 46 -9.04 -11.50 0.01
N VAL A 47 -8.16 -10.70 0.57
CA VAL A 47 -8.43 -9.33 1.01
C VAL A 47 -7.55 -8.34 0.29
N LEU A 48 -8.16 -7.27 -0.22
CA LEU A 48 -7.47 -6.06 -0.64
C LEU A 48 -7.63 -5.03 0.49
N LEU A 49 -6.54 -4.75 1.21
CA LEU A 49 -6.50 -3.77 2.28
C LEU A 49 -6.12 -2.42 1.67
N GLU A 50 -7.13 -1.60 1.40
CA GLU A 50 -7.04 -0.34 0.65
C GLU A 50 -7.13 0.90 1.56
N THR A 51 -6.96 0.74 2.87
CA THR A 51 -6.88 1.85 3.81
C THR A 51 -5.69 2.72 3.46
N ASN A 52 -5.90 4.02 3.27
CA ASN A 52 -4.80 4.93 2.90
C ASN A 52 -3.93 5.39 4.08
N ASP A 53 -4.21 4.91 5.28
CA ASP A 53 -3.46 5.22 6.51
C ASP A 53 -2.60 4.02 6.91
N GLY A 54 -1.32 4.07 6.60
CA GLY A 54 -0.38 2.99 6.93
C GLY A 54 -0.26 2.66 8.41
N ARG A 55 -0.71 3.55 9.32
CA ARG A 55 -0.72 3.30 10.76
C ARG A 55 -1.76 2.25 11.18
N LEU A 56 -2.79 2.05 10.36
CA LEU A 56 -3.87 1.10 10.63
C LEU A 56 -3.60 -0.28 10.01
N HIS A 57 -2.64 -0.37 9.10
CA HIS A 57 -2.42 -1.60 8.33
C HIS A 57 -2.01 -2.78 9.19
N LEU A 58 -1.17 -2.60 10.20
CA LEU A 58 -0.73 -3.70 11.06
C LEU A 58 -1.91 -4.34 11.80
N GLU A 59 -2.76 -3.55 12.44
CA GLU A 59 -3.91 -4.07 13.18
C GLU A 59 -4.91 -4.79 12.26
N GLN A 60 -5.19 -4.21 11.09
CA GLN A 60 -6.11 -4.77 10.11
C GLN A 60 -5.55 -6.04 9.46
N ALA A 61 -4.28 -6.03 9.06
CA ALA A 61 -3.62 -7.16 8.42
C ALA A 61 -3.52 -8.38 9.34
N VAL A 62 -3.26 -8.17 10.63
CA VAL A 62 -3.16 -9.27 11.61
C VAL A 62 -4.47 -10.05 11.71
N GLU A 63 -5.63 -9.42 11.63
CA GLU A 63 -6.90 -10.13 11.59
C GLU A 63 -7.03 -11.01 10.34
N VAL A 64 -6.61 -10.47 9.18
CA VAL A 64 -6.60 -11.22 7.91
C VAL A 64 -5.63 -12.39 7.98
N PHE A 65 -4.41 -12.18 8.47
CA PHE A 65 -3.38 -13.22 8.57
C PHE A 65 -3.79 -14.38 9.46
N LYS A 66 -4.46 -14.10 10.60
CA LYS A 66 -5.01 -15.14 11.49
C LYS A 66 -6.03 -16.05 10.80
N SER A 67 -6.70 -15.57 9.78
CA SER A 67 -7.63 -16.37 8.97
C SER A 67 -6.93 -17.21 7.89
N GLY A 68 -5.62 -17.04 7.69
CA GLY A 68 -4.84 -17.74 6.65
C GLY A 68 -5.11 -17.24 5.22
N LYS A 69 -5.84 -16.14 5.05
CA LYS A 69 -6.22 -15.62 3.73
C LYS A 69 -5.11 -14.77 3.12
N ILE A 70 -5.05 -14.77 1.79
CA ILE A 70 -4.15 -13.91 1.02
C ILE A 70 -4.52 -12.45 1.25
N CYS A 71 -3.52 -11.61 1.50
CA CYS A 71 -3.71 -10.18 1.71
C CYS A 71 -2.84 -9.36 0.75
N TYR A 72 -3.46 -8.49 -0.03
CA TYR A 72 -2.78 -7.36 -0.64
C TYR A 72 -2.92 -6.16 0.28
N ILE A 73 -1.84 -5.43 0.51
CA ILE A 73 -1.85 -4.19 1.29
C ILE A 73 -1.44 -3.04 0.38
N ASP A 74 -2.30 -2.02 0.25
CA ASP A 74 -1.94 -0.82 -0.51
C ASP A 74 -0.75 -0.08 0.12
N LYS A 75 -0.08 0.70 -0.68
CA LYS A 75 1.07 1.51 -0.24
C LYS A 75 0.62 2.68 0.69
N PRO A 76 1.43 3.06 1.66
CA PRO A 76 2.63 2.34 2.15
C PRO A 76 2.22 1.09 2.92
N VAL A 77 3.02 0.04 2.87
CA VAL A 77 2.72 -1.21 3.59
C VAL A 77 2.54 -0.98 5.10
N GLY A 78 3.26 -0.04 5.67
CA GLY A 78 3.12 0.47 7.03
C GLY A 78 3.56 1.94 7.10
N ALA A 79 3.15 2.67 8.13
CA ALA A 79 3.53 4.07 8.29
C ALA A 79 5.00 4.24 8.67
N THR A 80 5.58 3.25 9.36
CA THR A 80 6.99 3.23 9.77
C THR A 80 7.67 1.95 9.28
N LEU A 81 9.00 1.95 9.29
CA LEU A 81 9.77 0.73 9.01
C LEU A 81 9.44 -0.38 10.03
N GLY A 82 9.24 -0.03 11.30
CA GLY A 82 8.85 -0.99 12.34
C GLY A 82 7.52 -1.66 12.02
N ASP A 83 6.50 -0.89 11.61
CA ASP A 83 5.20 -1.45 11.21
C ASP A 83 5.33 -2.36 9.99
N ALA A 84 6.13 -1.95 8.99
CA ALA A 84 6.36 -2.74 7.80
C ALA A 84 7.02 -4.09 8.13
N ILE A 85 8.05 -4.10 8.97
CA ILE A 85 8.71 -5.33 9.43
C ILE A 85 7.70 -6.20 10.19
N ALA A 86 6.96 -5.64 11.15
CA ALA A 86 5.99 -6.37 11.95
C ALA A 86 4.88 -7.01 11.07
N ILE A 87 4.43 -6.32 10.02
CA ILE A 87 3.45 -6.88 9.08
C ILE A 87 3.99 -8.17 8.43
N TYR A 88 5.22 -8.15 7.91
CA TYR A 88 5.79 -9.33 7.26
C TYR A 88 6.10 -10.45 8.26
N GLU A 89 6.60 -10.13 9.47
CA GLU A 89 6.80 -11.11 10.54
C GLU A 89 5.48 -11.79 10.95
N MET A 90 4.40 -11.01 11.06
CA MET A 90 3.08 -11.55 11.38
C MET A 90 2.52 -12.40 10.24
N ALA A 91 2.74 -12.00 8.98
CA ALA A 91 2.35 -12.82 7.84
C ALA A 91 3.09 -14.17 7.83
N GLU A 92 4.39 -14.18 8.09
CA GLU A 92 5.19 -15.40 8.23
C GLU A 92 4.69 -16.27 9.39
N LYS A 93 4.46 -15.67 10.57
CA LYS A 93 3.95 -16.36 11.75
C LYS A 93 2.64 -17.11 11.50
N TYR A 94 1.75 -16.54 10.71
CA TYR A 94 0.46 -17.15 10.38
C TYR A 94 0.46 -17.89 9.04
N ASN A 95 1.62 -17.98 8.38
CA ASN A 95 1.75 -18.58 7.04
C ASN A 95 0.74 -17.99 6.03
N ALA A 96 0.49 -16.69 6.11
CA ALA A 96 -0.46 -15.96 5.28
C ALA A 96 0.28 -15.27 4.13
N PRO A 97 -0.05 -15.56 2.86
CA PRO A 97 0.57 -14.86 1.74
C PRO A 97 0.22 -13.38 1.76
N VAL A 98 1.23 -12.51 1.71
CA VAL A 98 1.08 -11.06 1.67
C VAL A 98 1.96 -10.42 0.60
N PHE A 99 1.46 -9.37 -0.03
CA PHE A 99 2.26 -8.51 -0.89
C PHE A 99 1.72 -7.09 -0.86
N SER A 100 2.58 -6.15 -1.23
CA SER A 100 2.27 -4.72 -1.33
C SER A 100 2.99 -4.12 -2.51
N SER A 101 2.39 -3.15 -3.17
CA SER A 101 3.05 -2.41 -4.24
C SER A 101 2.37 -1.09 -4.54
N SER A 102 3.15 -0.17 -5.12
CA SER A 102 2.61 0.95 -5.87
C SER A 102 2.06 0.48 -7.23
N ALA A 103 0.93 1.01 -7.66
CA ALA A 103 0.42 0.78 -9.01
C ALA A 103 1.43 1.18 -10.11
N LEU A 104 2.31 2.16 -9.83
CA LEU A 104 3.33 2.61 -10.79
C LEU A 104 4.38 1.53 -11.12
N ARG A 105 4.58 0.56 -10.23
CA ARG A 105 5.41 -0.63 -10.52
C ARG A 105 4.98 -1.33 -11.80
N PHE A 106 3.67 -1.40 -12.05
CA PHE A 106 3.07 -2.20 -13.12
C PHE A 106 2.76 -1.41 -14.40
N THR A 107 3.22 -0.16 -14.51
CA THR A 107 3.10 0.55 -15.78
C THR A 107 3.89 -0.19 -16.88
N PRO A 108 3.39 -0.22 -18.12
CA PRO A 108 4.07 -0.95 -19.20
C PRO A 108 5.53 -0.53 -19.39
N GLN A 109 5.82 0.76 -19.27
CA GLN A 109 7.17 1.29 -19.41
C GLN A 109 8.10 0.79 -18.31
N ASN A 110 7.66 0.83 -17.05
CA ASN A 110 8.46 0.37 -15.91
C ASN A 110 8.71 -1.14 -16.00
N GLN A 111 7.73 -1.92 -16.47
CA GLN A 111 7.92 -3.35 -16.69
C GLN A 111 8.92 -3.65 -17.81
N LYS A 112 8.89 -2.90 -18.92
CA LYS A 112 9.88 -3.02 -19.99
C LYS A 112 11.30 -2.72 -19.51
N LEU A 113 11.48 -1.63 -18.74
CA LEU A 113 12.77 -1.29 -18.13
C LEU A 113 13.25 -2.39 -17.18
N ARG A 114 12.38 -2.86 -16.30
CA ARG A 114 12.69 -3.95 -15.36
C ARG A 114 13.09 -5.25 -16.07
N ASN A 115 12.44 -5.57 -17.18
CA ASN A 115 12.66 -6.80 -17.94
C ASN A 115 13.88 -6.70 -18.88
N GLY A 116 14.58 -5.56 -18.89
CA GLY A 116 15.79 -5.38 -19.69
C GLY A 116 15.58 -5.15 -21.18
N GLU A 117 14.36 -4.80 -21.62
CA GLU A 117 14.06 -4.55 -23.04
C GLU A 117 14.91 -3.41 -23.63
N PHE A 118 15.43 -2.52 -22.78
CA PHE A 118 16.31 -1.40 -23.20
C PHE A 118 17.79 -1.62 -22.83
N GLY A 119 18.16 -2.83 -22.44
CA GLY A 119 19.50 -3.16 -21.97
C GLY A 119 19.71 -2.87 -20.48
N LYS A 120 20.98 -2.86 -20.06
CA LYS A 120 21.36 -2.62 -18.67
C LYS A 120 21.13 -1.16 -18.29
N ILE A 121 20.29 -0.93 -17.29
CA ILE A 121 20.05 0.40 -16.72
C ILE A 121 21.21 0.77 -15.80
N LEU A 122 21.81 1.94 -16.00
CA LEU A 122 22.95 2.45 -15.24
C LEU A 122 22.58 3.51 -14.22
N GLY A 123 21.41 4.14 -14.38
CA GLY A 123 20.88 5.15 -13.49
C GLY A 123 19.46 5.53 -13.89
N ALA A 124 18.70 6.12 -12.98
CA ALA A 124 17.35 6.58 -13.24
C ALA A 124 17.00 7.82 -12.41
N ASP A 125 16.23 8.71 -13.02
CA ASP A 125 15.54 9.82 -12.35
C ASP A 125 14.04 9.52 -12.33
N CYS A 126 13.43 9.55 -11.15
CA CYS A 126 12.02 9.27 -10.98
C CYS A 126 11.29 10.47 -10.41
N TYR A 127 10.16 10.80 -11.01
CA TYR A 127 9.27 11.87 -10.56
C TYR A 127 7.93 11.28 -10.12
N SER A 128 7.42 11.74 -8.99
CA SER A 128 6.07 11.39 -8.55
C SER A 128 5.45 12.55 -7.78
N PRO A 129 4.10 12.65 -7.77
CA PRO A 129 3.45 13.57 -6.85
C PRO A 129 3.88 13.31 -5.42
N HIS A 130 4.14 14.37 -4.67
CA HIS A 130 4.46 14.28 -3.26
C HIS A 130 3.50 15.15 -2.46
N LYS A 131 2.68 14.51 -1.62
CA LYS A 131 1.89 15.18 -0.62
C LYS A 131 2.43 14.84 0.76
N VAL A 132 2.86 15.85 1.49
CA VAL A 132 3.21 15.69 2.90
C VAL A 132 1.95 15.41 3.69
N GLU A 133 1.94 14.32 4.42
CA GLU A 133 0.90 13.97 5.38
C GLU A 133 1.53 13.95 6.78
N PRO A 134 1.17 14.88 7.67
CA PRO A 134 1.84 15.02 8.97
C PRO A 134 1.83 13.78 9.86
N THR A 135 0.94 12.84 9.58
CA THR A 135 0.82 11.58 10.31
C THR A 135 1.77 10.48 9.83
N HIS A 136 2.47 10.73 8.71
CA HIS A 136 3.41 9.79 8.12
C HIS A 136 4.80 10.43 7.98
N PRO A 137 5.88 9.67 8.18
CA PRO A 137 7.22 10.22 8.03
C PRO A 137 7.51 10.51 6.55
N ASP A 138 8.02 11.69 6.27
CA ASP A 138 8.63 12.13 5.04
C ASP A 138 7.96 11.61 3.74
N PHE A 139 8.62 10.75 2.98
CA PHE A 139 8.09 10.15 1.74
C PHE A 139 7.06 9.03 1.97
N GLY A 140 6.82 8.62 3.21
CA GLY A 140 6.02 7.43 3.54
C GLY A 140 4.58 7.43 3.05
N PHE A 141 3.96 8.60 2.85
CA PHE A 141 2.55 8.65 2.41
C PHE A 141 2.39 8.61 0.88
N TYR A 142 3.04 9.51 0.16
CA TYR A 142 2.89 9.62 -1.30
C TYR A 142 4.21 9.51 -2.07
N GLY A 143 5.31 9.98 -1.50
CA GLY A 143 6.63 9.90 -2.12
C GLY A 143 7.11 8.47 -2.35
N ILE A 144 6.53 7.51 -1.64
CA ILE A 144 6.79 6.09 -1.82
C ILE A 144 6.58 5.62 -3.27
N HIS A 145 5.68 6.25 -4.02
CA HIS A 145 5.48 5.93 -5.43
C HIS A 145 6.75 6.14 -6.27
N GLY A 146 7.44 7.26 -6.09
CA GLY A 146 8.71 7.54 -6.78
C GLY A 146 9.82 6.61 -6.34
N VAL A 147 9.93 6.36 -5.04
CA VAL A 147 10.91 5.42 -4.47
C VAL A 147 10.71 4.02 -5.03
N GLU A 148 9.47 3.51 -5.01
CA GLU A 148 9.18 2.18 -5.53
C GLU A 148 9.39 2.07 -7.04
N THR A 149 9.10 3.13 -7.79
CA THR A 149 9.42 3.20 -9.23
C THR A 149 10.91 3.06 -9.46
N LEU A 150 11.74 3.79 -8.68
CA LEU A 150 13.19 3.69 -8.75
C LEU A 150 13.68 2.25 -8.49
N TYR A 151 13.18 1.63 -7.41
CA TYR A 151 13.53 0.24 -7.08
C TYR A 151 13.00 -0.77 -8.10
N THR A 152 11.89 -0.48 -8.78
CA THR A 152 11.37 -1.32 -9.86
C THR A 152 12.35 -1.35 -11.05
N ILE A 153 12.96 -0.21 -11.36
CA ILE A 153 13.86 -0.04 -12.49
C ILE A 153 15.29 -0.48 -12.15
N MET A 154 15.80 -0.04 -11.00
CA MET A 154 17.20 -0.26 -10.59
C MET A 154 17.41 -1.59 -9.85
N GLY A 155 16.36 -2.18 -9.28
CA GLY A 155 16.45 -3.36 -8.44
C GLY A 155 16.83 -3.05 -6.99
N THR A 156 17.15 -4.09 -6.23
CA THR A 156 17.63 -4.03 -4.84
C THR A 156 19.15 -3.77 -4.79
N GLY A 157 19.69 -3.46 -3.60
CA GLY A 157 21.13 -3.25 -3.41
C GLY A 157 21.52 -1.77 -3.26
N CYS A 158 20.59 -0.92 -2.81
CA CYS A 158 20.92 0.46 -2.48
C CYS A 158 21.98 0.50 -1.36
N GLU A 159 23.11 1.16 -1.62
CA GLU A 159 24.24 1.25 -0.68
C GLU A 159 24.19 2.51 0.18
N SER A 160 23.62 3.58 -0.33
CA SER A 160 23.52 4.85 0.39
C SER A 160 22.33 5.68 -0.05
N VAL A 161 21.81 6.48 0.87
CA VAL A 161 20.71 7.43 0.62
C VAL A 161 21.14 8.79 1.15
N ASN A 162 21.03 9.82 0.32
CA ASN A 162 21.19 11.20 0.74
C ASN A 162 19.89 11.95 0.49
N ARG A 163 19.45 12.69 1.50
CA ARG A 163 18.29 13.58 1.37
C ARG A 163 18.76 15.02 1.29
N MET A 164 18.25 15.72 0.31
CA MET A 164 18.37 17.17 0.22
C MET A 164 16.98 17.79 0.26
N SER A 165 16.86 18.92 0.91
CA SER A 165 15.64 19.73 0.92
C SER A 165 15.99 21.17 0.54
N SER A 166 15.06 21.86 -0.07
CA SER A 166 15.15 23.26 -0.37
C SER A 166 13.94 24.01 0.21
N ASP A 167 13.96 25.35 0.16
CA ASP A 167 12.84 26.19 0.57
C ASP A 167 11.57 25.97 -0.28
N ARG A 168 11.67 25.20 -1.34
CA ARG A 168 10.57 24.83 -2.23
C ARG A 168 10.09 23.37 -2.08
N GLY A 169 10.64 22.63 -1.13
CA GLY A 169 10.35 21.22 -0.87
C GLY A 169 11.58 20.33 -0.87
#